data_b8a12fc0c72f684a60303d29b3aa7554
#
_entry.id   b8a12fc0c72f684a60303d29b3aa7554
#
_cell.length_a   1.000
_cell.length_b   1.000
_cell.length_c   1.000
_cell.angle_alpha   90.00
_cell.angle_beta   90.00
_cell.angle_gamma   90.00
#
_symmetry.space_group_name_H-M   'P 1'
#
loop_
_entity.id
_entity.type
_entity.pdbx_description
1 polymer ?
#
loop_
_entity_poly.entity_id
_entity_poly.type
_entity_poly.pdbx_seq_one_letter_code
_entity_poly.pdbx_strand_id
1 'polypeptide(L)'
;MKKIFSIVLVIMAVVSPLRAEIETTVGADVVSEYIFRGVKCGDAALQPTLAISAGGFEASAWGSVGIVNHLDTKELDLTLSYSLAGASIGVTDYWFSAGADPYGRYFKYKGDATNHIFEAFAGYDFGFASISWYTNFYGNDFKVDGSKAFSSYCELAAPFSALGAEWTAALGFVPMESPLYGTDGFAVTNISLTAAKSIEITESFSLPVSAGLTVNPSSEMAYLILGISF
;
A
#
# COMPACT_ATOMS: atom_id res chain seq x y z
N MET A 1 11.44 17.60 -16.07
CA MET A 1 12.46 16.58 -15.74
C MET A 1 13.58 17.12 -14.84
N LYS A 2 14.28 18.22 -15.19
CA LYS A 2 15.38 18.75 -14.34
C LYS A 2 14.98 19.18 -12.91
N LYS A 3 13.74 19.62 -12.67
CA LYS A 3 13.27 20.08 -11.34
C LYS A 3 12.95 18.94 -10.38
N ILE A 4 12.45 17.78 -10.87
CA ILE A 4 12.14 16.62 -10.05
C ILE A 4 13.44 15.93 -9.60
N PHE A 5 14.41 15.80 -10.50
CA PHE A 5 15.75 15.30 -10.14
C PHE A 5 16.46 16.17 -9.10
N SER A 6 16.24 17.51 -9.14
CA SER A 6 16.81 18.44 -8.15
C SER A 6 16.18 18.29 -6.77
N ILE A 7 14.89 17.94 -6.66
CA ILE A 7 14.21 17.74 -5.37
C ILE A 7 14.69 16.46 -4.71
N VAL A 8 14.81 15.37 -5.45
CA VAL A 8 15.37 14.09 -4.94
C VAL A 8 16.84 14.28 -4.50
N LEU A 9 17.63 15.04 -5.25
CA LEU A 9 19.04 15.30 -4.91
C LEU A 9 19.17 16.20 -3.66
N VAL A 10 18.26 17.16 -3.47
CA VAL A 10 18.24 18.06 -2.31
C VAL A 10 17.82 17.29 -1.04
N ILE A 11 16.88 16.38 -1.14
CA ILE A 11 16.49 15.51 -0.02
C ILE A 11 17.66 14.62 0.41
N MET A 12 18.40 14.04 -0.53
CA MET A 12 19.63 13.29 -0.21
C MET A 12 20.75 14.15 0.37
N ALA A 13 20.83 15.43 0.04
CA ALA A 13 21.89 16.32 0.55
C ALA A 13 21.61 16.84 1.97
N VAL A 14 20.36 16.84 2.43
CA VAL A 14 19.98 17.26 3.80
C VAL A 14 20.21 16.11 4.82
N VAL A 15 20.37 14.87 4.35
CA VAL A 15 20.60 13.66 5.18
C VAL A 15 22.09 13.47 5.56
N SER A 16 23.01 14.36 5.21
CA SER A 16 24.38 14.25 5.72
C SER A 16 24.64 15.22 6.89
N PRO A 17 24.98 14.73 8.12
CA PRO A 17 25.97 13.70 8.39
C PRO A 17 25.51 12.66 9.44
N LEU A 18 24.36 12.07 9.30
CA LEU A 18 24.02 10.92 10.10
C LEU A 18 24.79 9.73 9.51
N ARG A 19 25.59 9.06 10.33
CA ARG A 19 26.17 7.74 10.06
C ARG A 19 25.05 6.68 10.12
N ALA A 20 23.93 6.93 9.44
CA ALA A 20 22.85 5.96 9.31
C ALA A 20 23.32 4.91 8.31
N GLU A 21 23.30 3.67 8.73
CA GLU A 21 23.50 2.53 7.82
C GLU A 21 22.41 2.56 6.75
N ILE A 22 22.81 2.36 5.51
CA ILE A 22 21.86 2.27 4.39
C ILE A 22 21.44 0.83 4.27
N GLU A 23 20.14 0.59 4.38
CA GLU A 23 19.54 -0.71 4.18
C GLU A 23 18.82 -0.77 2.84
N THR A 24 18.84 -1.92 2.20
CA THR A 24 18.14 -2.16 0.92
C THR A 24 17.27 -3.39 1.06
N THR A 25 16.00 -3.27 0.69
CA THR A 25 15.05 -4.38 0.65
C THR A 25 14.69 -4.68 -0.81
N VAL A 26 14.78 -5.94 -1.18
CA VAL A 26 14.30 -6.47 -2.47
C VAL A 26 13.47 -7.70 -2.17
N GLY A 27 12.25 -7.77 -2.67
CA GLY A 27 11.35 -8.88 -2.45
C GLY A 27 10.25 -8.94 -3.49
N ALA A 28 9.47 -10.00 -3.42
CA ALA A 28 8.25 -10.14 -4.22
C ALA A 28 7.26 -11.05 -3.51
N ASP A 29 5.99 -10.68 -3.55
CA ASP A 29 4.88 -11.50 -3.09
C ASP A 29 4.11 -12.09 -4.27
N VAL A 30 3.66 -13.32 -4.13
CA VAL A 30 2.63 -13.91 -4.99
C VAL A 30 1.38 -14.08 -4.13
N VAL A 31 0.30 -13.45 -4.53
CA VAL A 31 -0.97 -13.48 -3.80
C VAL A 31 -2.08 -14.09 -4.65
N SER A 32 -3.02 -14.80 -4.00
CA SER A 32 -4.16 -15.43 -4.69
C SER A 32 -5.18 -14.40 -5.19
N GLU A 33 -5.28 -13.26 -4.51
CA GLU A 33 -6.11 -12.11 -4.86
C GLU A 33 -5.43 -10.83 -4.35
N TYR A 34 -5.51 -9.75 -5.12
CA TYR A 34 -5.07 -8.44 -4.67
C TYR A 34 -6.24 -7.68 -4.03
N ILE A 35 -6.22 -7.59 -2.71
CA ILE A 35 -7.20 -6.84 -1.91
C ILE A 35 -6.50 -5.64 -1.27
N PHE A 36 -6.99 -4.44 -1.56
CA PHE A 36 -6.48 -3.19 -1.00
C PHE A 36 -7.53 -2.55 -0.10
N ARG A 37 -7.27 -2.48 1.21
CA ARG A 37 -8.17 -1.86 2.21
C ARG A 37 -9.63 -2.36 2.14
N GLY A 38 -9.78 -3.68 1.90
CA GLY A 38 -11.08 -4.35 1.76
C GLY A 38 -11.72 -4.25 0.37
N VAL A 39 -11.06 -3.61 -0.60
CA VAL A 39 -11.52 -3.53 -1.99
C VAL A 39 -10.69 -4.46 -2.87
N LYS A 40 -11.35 -5.25 -3.71
CA LYS A 40 -10.66 -6.12 -4.67
C LYS A 40 -10.13 -5.30 -5.83
N CYS A 41 -8.80 -5.30 -6.02
CA CYS A 41 -8.09 -4.61 -7.09
C CYS A 41 -7.65 -5.54 -8.22
N GLY A 42 -7.55 -6.85 -7.95
CA GLY A 42 -7.17 -7.84 -8.96
C GLY A 42 -7.32 -9.27 -8.47
N ASP A 43 -7.16 -10.21 -9.41
CA ASP A 43 -7.03 -11.63 -9.14
C ASP A 43 -5.60 -11.96 -8.67
N ALA A 44 -5.13 -13.19 -8.87
CA ALA A 44 -3.79 -13.59 -8.48
C ALA A 44 -2.72 -12.69 -9.13
N ALA A 45 -1.79 -12.18 -8.31
CA ALA A 45 -0.83 -11.18 -8.72
C ALA A 45 0.58 -11.47 -8.19
N LEU A 46 1.59 -10.99 -8.94
CA LEU A 46 2.97 -10.84 -8.52
C LEU A 46 3.20 -9.38 -8.09
N GLN A 47 3.71 -9.20 -6.88
CA GLN A 47 3.86 -7.89 -6.23
C GLN A 47 5.31 -7.64 -5.80
N PRO A 48 6.18 -7.15 -6.70
CA PRO A 48 7.58 -6.85 -6.37
C PRO A 48 7.71 -5.60 -5.49
N THR A 49 8.70 -5.61 -4.62
CA THR A 49 9.10 -4.51 -3.74
C THR A 49 10.59 -4.21 -3.88
N LEU A 50 10.94 -2.94 -3.96
CA LEU A 50 12.29 -2.41 -3.84
C LEU A 50 12.25 -1.23 -2.88
N ALA A 51 13.07 -1.25 -1.82
CA ALA A 51 13.16 -0.13 -0.89
C ALA A 51 14.62 0.16 -0.51
N ILE A 52 14.86 1.41 -0.15
CA ILE A 52 16.10 1.87 0.45
C ILE A 52 15.75 2.74 1.65
N SER A 53 16.38 2.48 2.79
CA SER A 53 16.16 3.23 4.02
C SER A 53 17.45 3.71 4.67
N ALA A 54 17.39 4.83 5.36
CA ALA A 54 18.49 5.39 6.15
C ALA A 54 17.97 6.40 7.19
N GLY A 55 18.28 6.21 8.46
CA GLY A 55 18.03 7.19 9.53
C GLY A 55 16.55 7.58 9.69
N GLY A 56 15.64 6.61 9.52
CA GLY A 56 14.19 6.81 9.58
C GLY A 56 13.55 7.20 8.25
N PHE A 57 14.30 7.65 7.25
CA PHE A 57 13.79 7.86 5.89
C PHE A 57 13.72 6.53 5.13
N GLU A 58 12.67 6.38 4.33
CA GLU A 58 12.54 5.29 3.38
C GLU A 58 12.01 5.82 2.04
N ALA A 59 12.59 5.31 0.95
CA ALA A 59 12.06 5.46 -0.40
C ALA A 59 11.81 4.06 -0.97
N SER A 60 10.59 3.79 -1.39
CA SER A 60 10.22 2.47 -1.92
C SER A 60 9.47 2.57 -3.24
N ALA A 61 9.59 1.49 -4.01
CA ALA A 61 8.80 1.19 -5.17
C ALA A 61 8.14 -0.17 -4.96
N TRP A 62 6.83 -0.20 -5.06
CA TRP A 62 6.02 -1.42 -5.04
C TRP A 62 5.21 -1.51 -6.33
N GLY A 63 4.87 -2.70 -6.75
CA GLY A 63 4.01 -2.87 -7.90
C GLY A 63 3.09 -4.07 -7.80
N SER A 64 2.09 -4.15 -8.68
CA SER A 64 1.21 -5.30 -8.81
C SER A 64 0.94 -5.61 -10.26
N VAL A 65 1.13 -6.87 -10.64
CA VAL A 65 0.87 -7.36 -12.01
C VAL A 65 0.06 -8.66 -11.91
N GLY A 66 -1.13 -8.67 -12.49
CA GLY A 66 -1.98 -9.87 -12.56
C GLY A 66 -1.28 -11.02 -13.31
N ILE A 67 -1.34 -12.22 -12.73
CA ILE A 67 -0.74 -13.44 -13.30
C ILE A 67 -1.76 -14.20 -14.14
N VAL A 68 -3.00 -14.24 -13.70
CA VAL A 68 -4.08 -15.07 -14.31
C VAL A 68 -4.91 -14.25 -15.28
N ASN A 69 -5.16 -12.99 -14.93
CA ASN A 69 -5.98 -12.07 -15.72
C ASN A 69 -5.12 -10.91 -16.26
N HIS A 70 -4.78 -10.97 -17.55
CA HIS A 70 -3.96 -9.95 -18.21
C HIS A 70 -4.67 -8.58 -18.36
N LEU A 71 -5.99 -8.53 -18.10
CA LEU A 71 -6.79 -7.31 -18.10
C LEU A 71 -6.81 -6.61 -16.74
N ASP A 72 -6.29 -7.25 -15.69
CA ASP A 72 -6.17 -6.63 -14.37
C ASP A 72 -5.33 -5.36 -14.47
N THR A 73 -5.69 -4.38 -13.67
CA THR A 73 -4.93 -3.14 -13.52
C THR A 73 -3.52 -3.46 -13.06
N LYS A 74 -2.52 -2.92 -13.76
CA LYS A 74 -1.13 -2.93 -13.30
C LYS A 74 -0.92 -1.68 -12.47
N GLU A 75 -0.19 -1.82 -11.39
CA GLU A 75 0.05 -0.76 -10.43
C GLU A 75 1.54 -0.58 -10.19
N LEU A 76 1.96 0.66 -10.02
CA LEU A 76 3.29 1.05 -9.56
C LEU A 76 3.14 2.18 -8.56
N ASP A 77 3.59 1.94 -7.35
CA ASP A 77 3.56 2.88 -6.24
C ASP A 77 4.97 3.34 -5.90
N LEU A 78 5.16 4.64 -5.79
CA LEU A 78 6.38 5.23 -5.29
C LEU A 78 6.09 5.93 -3.96
N THR A 79 6.71 5.46 -2.89
CA THR A 79 6.51 6.00 -1.54
C THR A 79 7.78 6.66 -1.02
N LEU A 80 7.62 7.81 -0.37
CA LEU A 80 8.64 8.43 0.46
C LEU A 80 8.07 8.63 1.85
N SER A 81 8.75 8.11 2.86
CA SER A 81 8.31 8.19 4.26
C SER A 81 9.43 8.56 5.21
N TYR A 82 9.02 8.98 6.40
CA TYR A 82 9.90 9.19 7.55
C TYR A 82 9.23 8.66 8.81
N SER A 83 9.99 7.89 9.58
CA SER A 83 9.54 7.30 10.84
C SER A 83 10.49 7.66 11.98
N LEU A 84 9.91 8.02 13.13
CA LEU A 84 10.65 8.35 14.34
C LEU A 84 9.81 8.05 15.58
N ALA A 85 10.33 7.26 16.50
CA ALA A 85 9.73 6.99 17.82
C ALA A 85 8.26 6.54 17.74
N GLY A 86 7.93 5.64 16.81
CA GLY A 86 6.59 5.12 16.59
C GLY A 86 5.72 5.97 15.65
N ALA A 87 6.04 7.27 15.47
CA ALA A 87 5.35 8.11 14.51
C ALA A 87 5.88 7.88 13.09
N SER A 88 4.99 7.91 12.10
CA SER A 88 5.32 7.85 10.69
C SER A 88 4.51 8.86 9.89
N ILE A 89 5.13 9.42 8.86
CA ILE A 89 4.48 10.27 7.86
C ILE A 89 5.05 9.94 6.49
N GLY A 90 4.27 10.14 5.44
CA GLY A 90 4.77 9.93 4.10
C GLY A 90 3.80 10.34 3.01
N VAL A 91 4.24 10.13 1.77
CA VAL A 91 3.46 10.36 0.55
C VAL A 91 3.68 9.17 -0.38
N THR A 92 2.60 8.69 -0.97
CA THR A 92 2.62 7.66 -2.02
C THR A 92 2.06 8.24 -3.32
N ASP A 93 2.75 8.01 -4.42
CA ASP A 93 2.26 8.20 -5.78
C ASP A 93 1.82 6.83 -6.32
N TYR A 94 0.53 6.58 -6.33
CA TYR A 94 -0.10 5.42 -6.98
C TYR A 94 -0.25 5.70 -8.46
N TRP A 95 0.26 4.83 -9.31
CA TRP A 95 0.02 4.89 -10.74
C TRP A 95 -0.64 3.62 -11.25
N PHE A 96 -1.76 3.79 -11.92
CA PHE A 96 -2.54 2.69 -12.46
C PHE A 96 -2.51 2.70 -13.98
N SER A 97 -2.20 1.54 -14.60
CA SER A 97 -2.45 1.32 -16.01
C SER A 97 -3.85 0.74 -16.16
N ALA A 98 -4.84 1.58 -16.42
CA ALA A 98 -6.22 1.13 -16.45
C ALA A 98 -6.52 0.24 -17.66
N GLY A 99 -7.06 -0.94 -17.41
CA GLY A 99 -7.78 -1.85 -18.27
C GLY A 99 -7.48 -1.84 -19.78
N ALA A 100 -8.16 -1.01 -20.53
CA ALA A 100 -8.03 -0.90 -21.98
C ALA A 100 -6.76 -0.16 -22.45
N ASP A 101 -6.05 0.54 -21.55
CA ASP A 101 -4.74 1.14 -21.81
C ASP A 101 -3.68 0.53 -20.87
N PRO A 102 -3.29 -0.74 -21.09
CA PRO A 102 -2.38 -1.48 -20.20
C PRO A 102 -0.99 -0.86 -20.11
N TYR A 103 -0.68 0.11 -20.95
CA TYR A 103 0.61 0.78 -20.98
C TYR A 103 0.54 2.21 -20.45
N GLY A 104 -0.57 2.69 -19.92
CA GLY A 104 -0.78 4.01 -19.39
C GLY A 104 0.39 5.00 -19.57
N ARG A 105 0.17 6.27 -19.53
CA ARG A 105 1.27 7.23 -19.72
C ARG A 105 1.80 7.66 -18.35
N TYR A 106 2.80 6.95 -17.82
CA TYR A 106 3.39 7.24 -16.52
C TYR A 106 3.75 8.72 -16.30
N PHE A 107 4.32 9.40 -17.30
CA PHE A 107 4.72 10.82 -17.16
C PHE A 107 3.59 11.83 -17.39
N LYS A 108 2.34 11.39 -17.36
CA LYS A 108 1.18 12.24 -17.52
C LYS A 108 0.59 12.59 -16.14
N TYR A 109 1.04 13.70 -15.57
CA TYR A 109 0.68 14.17 -14.22
C TYR A 109 -0.40 15.27 -14.18
N LYS A 110 -1.11 15.56 -15.28
CA LYS A 110 -2.15 16.57 -15.28
C LYS A 110 -3.40 16.07 -14.55
N GLY A 111 -3.77 16.72 -13.45
CA GLY A 111 -4.67 16.25 -12.43
C GLY A 111 -6.05 15.71 -12.84
N ASP A 112 -6.62 16.19 -13.96
CA ASP A 112 -7.91 15.76 -14.51
C ASP A 112 -7.77 14.72 -15.64
N ALA A 113 -6.56 14.37 -16.01
CA ALA A 113 -6.25 13.50 -17.13
C ALA A 113 -5.01 12.62 -16.84
N THR A 114 -4.89 12.14 -15.62
CA THR A 114 -3.79 11.30 -15.13
C THR A 114 -4.33 9.99 -14.55
N ASN A 115 -3.48 8.96 -14.57
CA ASN A 115 -3.73 7.73 -13.83
C ASN A 115 -2.99 7.72 -12.47
N HIS A 116 -2.42 8.86 -12.07
CA HIS A 116 -1.79 9.02 -10.76
C HIS A 116 -2.81 9.45 -9.70
N ILE A 117 -2.61 8.93 -8.49
CA ILE A 117 -3.24 9.40 -7.26
C ILE A 117 -2.13 9.61 -6.24
N PHE A 118 -2.07 10.81 -5.65
CA PHE A 118 -1.13 11.11 -4.58
C PHE A 118 -1.85 11.09 -3.24
N GLU A 119 -1.38 10.24 -2.34
CA GLU A 119 -1.89 10.07 -0.98
C GLU A 119 -0.84 10.53 0.03
N ALA A 120 -1.25 11.35 0.99
CA ALA A 120 -0.47 11.62 2.19
C ALA A 120 -0.95 10.72 3.32
N PHE A 121 -0.03 10.26 4.16
CA PHE A 121 -0.36 9.47 5.32
C PHE A 121 0.38 9.91 6.58
N ALA A 122 -0.23 9.60 7.72
CA ALA A 122 0.37 9.70 9.03
C ALA A 122 -0.07 8.51 9.89
N GLY A 123 0.81 7.99 10.73
CA GLY A 123 0.52 6.87 11.60
C GLY A 123 1.28 6.94 12.91
N TYR A 124 0.83 6.12 13.87
CA TYR A 124 1.53 5.91 15.12
C TYR A 124 1.43 4.45 15.55
N ASP A 125 2.58 3.87 15.86
CA ASP A 125 2.71 2.53 16.41
C ASP A 125 2.94 2.61 17.94
N PHE A 126 1.99 2.05 18.70
CA PHE A 126 2.05 1.95 20.16
C PHE A 126 2.80 0.69 20.64
N GLY A 127 3.29 -0.15 19.72
CA GLY A 127 3.94 -1.44 19.98
C GLY A 127 2.96 -2.61 20.09
N PHE A 128 1.78 -2.42 20.68
CA PHE A 128 0.72 -3.44 20.76
C PHE A 128 -0.41 -3.23 19.75
N ALA A 129 -0.50 -2.04 19.20
CA ALA A 129 -1.45 -1.66 18.16
C ALA A 129 -0.92 -0.45 17.39
N SER A 130 -1.46 -0.19 16.21
CA SER A 130 -1.16 1.00 15.42
C SER A 130 -2.44 1.67 14.94
N ILE A 131 -2.34 2.97 14.67
CA ILE A 131 -3.34 3.75 13.96
C ILE A 131 -2.68 4.41 12.76
N SER A 132 -3.37 4.42 11.62
CA SER A 132 -2.90 5.09 10.41
C SER A 132 -4.04 5.84 9.74
N TRP A 133 -3.75 7.02 9.22
CA TRP A 133 -4.66 7.85 8.46
C TRP A 133 -4.04 8.16 7.09
N TYR A 134 -4.85 8.06 6.05
CA TYR A 134 -4.50 8.26 4.65
C TYR A 134 -5.48 9.23 4.01
N THR A 135 -5.00 10.11 3.14
CA THR A 135 -5.87 11.03 2.38
C THR A 135 -5.26 11.33 1.01
N ASN A 136 -6.04 11.12 -0.03
CA ASN A 136 -5.70 11.54 -1.38
C ASN A 136 -5.76 13.06 -1.48
N PHE A 137 -4.74 13.68 -2.06
CA PHE A 137 -4.70 15.15 -2.17
C PHE A 137 -4.51 15.65 -3.61
N TYR A 138 -4.08 14.78 -4.53
CA TYR A 138 -3.88 15.13 -5.94
C TYR A 138 -4.10 13.90 -6.84
N GLY A 139 -4.38 14.14 -8.13
CA GLY A 139 -4.51 13.11 -9.16
C GLY A 139 -5.97 12.73 -9.43
N ASN A 140 -6.19 11.49 -9.84
CA ASN A 140 -7.49 10.98 -10.31
C ASN A 140 -8.38 10.50 -9.15
N ASP A 141 -8.81 11.45 -8.32
CA ASP A 141 -9.70 11.20 -7.18
C ASP A 141 -10.81 12.25 -7.17
N PHE A 142 -11.93 11.94 -7.84
CA PHE A 142 -13.03 12.87 -8.08
C PHE A 142 -14.37 12.25 -7.72
N LYS A 143 -15.27 13.07 -7.19
CA LYS A 143 -16.67 12.75 -7.00
C LYS A 143 -17.43 12.79 -8.33
N VAL A 144 -18.68 12.29 -8.33
CA VAL A 144 -19.56 12.28 -9.50
C VAL A 144 -19.80 13.68 -10.05
N ASP A 145 -19.82 14.69 -9.19
CA ASP A 145 -20.00 16.10 -9.56
C ASP A 145 -18.75 16.77 -10.14
N GLY A 146 -17.62 16.04 -10.22
CA GLY A 146 -16.33 16.51 -10.70
C GLY A 146 -15.50 17.27 -9.67
N SER A 147 -15.95 17.40 -8.44
CA SER A 147 -15.15 17.95 -7.34
C SER A 147 -14.11 16.92 -6.85
N LYS A 148 -13.03 17.39 -6.19
CA LYS A 148 -12.07 16.50 -5.54
C LYS A 148 -12.74 15.73 -4.40
N ALA A 149 -12.51 14.42 -4.37
CA ALA A 149 -13.09 13.56 -3.34
C ALA A 149 -12.30 13.63 -2.04
N PHE A 150 -10.97 13.80 -2.11
CA PHE A 150 -10.08 13.67 -0.95
C PHE A 150 -10.33 12.35 -0.21
N SER A 151 -10.44 11.26 -0.99
CA SER A 151 -10.72 9.93 -0.47
C SER A 151 -9.78 9.63 0.67
N SER A 152 -10.34 9.30 1.84
CA SER A 152 -9.59 9.10 3.06
C SER A 152 -9.90 7.74 3.66
N TYR A 153 -8.90 7.16 4.33
CA TYR A 153 -9.02 5.87 5.01
C TYR A 153 -8.30 5.93 6.35
N CYS A 154 -8.87 5.29 7.36
CA CYS A 154 -8.24 5.10 8.65
C CYS A 154 -8.20 3.62 8.99
N GLU A 155 -7.08 3.16 9.55
CA GLU A 155 -6.91 1.79 9.98
C GLU A 155 -6.38 1.71 11.41
N LEU A 156 -6.95 0.78 12.17
CA LEU A 156 -6.44 0.29 13.43
C LEU A 156 -5.93 -1.13 13.19
N ALA A 157 -4.70 -1.44 13.58
CA ALA A 157 -4.16 -2.77 13.47
C ALA A 157 -3.53 -3.23 14.79
N ALA A 158 -3.62 -4.52 15.09
CA ALA A 158 -3.06 -5.13 16.29
C ALA A 158 -2.33 -6.42 15.93
N PRO A 159 -0.98 -6.46 16.02
CA PRO A 159 -0.21 -7.68 15.85
C PRO A 159 -0.26 -8.51 17.13
N PHE A 160 -0.24 -9.84 16.99
CA PHE A 160 -0.11 -10.78 18.09
C PHE A 160 0.43 -12.12 17.61
N SER A 161 1.07 -12.90 18.51
CA SER A 161 1.57 -14.24 18.19
C SER A 161 0.68 -15.30 18.81
N ALA A 162 0.20 -16.25 18.02
CA ALA A 162 -0.62 -17.36 18.47
C ALA A 162 -0.45 -18.58 17.57
N LEU A 163 -0.57 -19.79 18.14
CA LEU A 163 -0.57 -21.06 17.39
C LEU A 163 0.66 -21.27 16.51
N GLY A 164 1.79 -20.68 16.87
CA GLY A 164 3.05 -20.79 16.11
C GLY A 164 3.05 -19.99 14.80
N ALA A 165 2.23 -18.95 14.71
CA ALA A 165 2.20 -17.99 13.62
C ALA A 165 2.12 -16.55 14.18
N GLU A 166 2.53 -15.58 13.37
CA GLU A 166 2.31 -14.17 13.61
C GLU A 166 0.99 -13.74 12.99
N TRP A 167 0.16 -13.08 13.79
CA TRP A 167 -1.17 -12.65 13.39
C TRP A 167 -1.27 -11.13 13.40
N THR A 168 -2.08 -10.60 12.49
CA THR A 168 -2.51 -9.20 12.52
C THR A 168 -4.01 -9.13 12.35
N ALA A 169 -4.69 -8.51 13.31
CA ALA A 169 -6.09 -8.13 13.19
C ALA A 169 -6.16 -6.65 12.79
N ALA A 170 -6.97 -6.30 11.80
CA ALA A 170 -7.15 -4.91 11.40
C ALA A 170 -8.63 -4.53 11.23
N LEU A 171 -8.92 -3.26 11.52
CA LEU A 171 -10.21 -2.62 11.32
C LEU A 171 -9.97 -1.32 10.55
N GLY A 172 -10.52 -1.24 9.33
CA GLY A 172 -10.38 -0.08 8.48
C GLY A 172 -11.72 0.54 8.11
N PHE A 173 -11.75 1.86 8.03
CA PHE A 173 -12.95 2.60 7.69
C PHE A 173 -12.64 3.83 6.84
N VAL A 174 -13.64 4.21 6.04
CA VAL A 174 -13.69 5.41 5.21
C VAL A 174 -14.53 6.43 5.96
N PRO A 175 -14.01 7.61 6.32
CA PRO A 175 -14.73 8.57 7.18
C PRO A 175 -15.80 9.39 6.47
N MET A 176 -15.75 9.46 5.13
CA MET A 176 -16.63 10.28 4.31
C MET A 176 -16.85 9.64 2.94
N GLU A 177 -17.72 10.21 2.13
CA GLU A 177 -17.94 9.80 0.72
C GLU A 177 -16.60 9.63 -0.01
N SER A 178 -16.44 8.46 -0.63
CA SER A 178 -15.25 8.13 -1.40
C SER A 178 -15.58 7.24 -2.60
N PRO A 179 -15.46 7.75 -3.81
CA PRO A 179 -15.59 6.96 -5.04
C PRO A 179 -14.54 5.85 -5.13
N LEU A 180 -13.34 6.08 -4.59
CA LEU A 180 -12.26 5.09 -4.59
C LEU A 180 -12.65 3.82 -3.81
N TYR A 181 -13.38 3.97 -2.71
CA TYR A 181 -13.84 2.85 -1.87
C TYR A 181 -15.31 2.47 -2.15
N GLY A 182 -15.99 3.16 -3.09
CA GLY A 182 -17.39 2.92 -3.41
C GLY A 182 -18.35 3.23 -2.26
N THR A 183 -18.08 4.30 -1.50
CA THR A 183 -18.87 4.65 -0.30
C THR A 183 -19.50 6.04 -0.44
N ASP A 184 -20.75 6.18 0.02
CA ASP A 184 -21.51 7.45 0.01
C ASP A 184 -21.34 8.25 1.31
N GLY A 185 -20.52 7.78 2.26
CA GLY A 185 -20.31 8.39 3.56
C GLY A 185 -19.40 7.52 4.43
N PHE A 186 -19.56 7.63 5.77
CA PHE A 186 -18.83 6.75 6.69
C PHE A 186 -19.16 5.29 6.43
N ALA A 187 -18.12 4.46 6.27
CA ALA A 187 -18.26 3.02 6.06
C ALA A 187 -17.08 2.25 6.64
N VAL A 188 -17.34 1.08 7.22
CA VAL A 188 -16.31 0.08 7.51
C VAL A 188 -16.08 -0.73 6.25
N THR A 189 -14.88 -0.64 5.69
CA THR A 189 -14.53 -1.31 4.44
C THR A 189 -13.57 -2.48 4.64
N ASN A 190 -12.91 -2.57 5.79
CA ASN A 190 -11.94 -3.63 6.06
C ASN A 190 -12.07 -4.14 7.50
N ILE A 191 -12.40 -5.42 7.64
CA ILE A 191 -12.21 -6.19 8.87
C ILE A 191 -11.38 -7.38 8.46
N SER A 192 -10.12 -7.45 8.91
CA SER A 192 -9.23 -8.50 8.45
C SER A 192 -8.48 -9.19 9.59
N LEU A 193 -8.15 -10.44 9.35
CA LEU A 193 -7.30 -11.27 10.20
C LEU A 193 -6.33 -12.01 9.27
N THR A 194 -5.04 -11.73 9.40
CA THR A 194 -3.98 -12.35 8.60
C THR A 194 -3.03 -13.11 9.50
N ALA A 195 -2.67 -14.32 9.12
CA ALA A 195 -1.63 -15.14 9.73
C ALA A 195 -0.43 -15.24 8.79
N ALA A 196 0.77 -15.11 9.32
CA ALA A 196 2.02 -15.31 8.59
C ALA A 196 2.91 -16.32 9.33
N LYS A 197 3.59 -17.16 8.56
CA LYS A 197 4.50 -18.17 9.09
C LYS A 197 5.58 -18.51 8.07
N SER A 198 6.82 -18.65 8.53
CA SER A 198 7.90 -19.24 7.72
C SER A 198 7.84 -20.76 7.83
N ILE A 199 7.78 -21.44 6.69
CA ILE A 199 7.84 -22.91 6.60
C ILE A 199 9.26 -23.30 6.22
N GLU A 200 9.96 -23.99 7.09
CA GLU A 200 11.29 -24.52 6.79
C GLU A 200 11.16 -25.62 5.72
N ILE A 201 11.79 -25.40 4.59
CA ILE A 201 11.83 -26.36 3.45
C ILE A 201 13.15 -27.14 3.49
N THR A 202 14.25 -26.45 3.82
CA THR A 202 15.58 -27.05 4.04
C THR A 202 16.25 -26.33 5.21
N GLU A 203 17.38 -26.84 5.71
CA GLU A 203 18.18 -26.18 6.76
C GLU A 203 18.62 -24.75 6.41
N SER A 204 18.70 -24.42 5.12
CA SER A 204 19.14 -23.11 4.62
C SER A 204 18.06 -22.29 3.94
N PHE A 205 16.83 -22.81 3.80
CA PHE A 205 15.74 -22.13 3.11
C PHE A 205 14.41 -22.31 3.82
N SER A 206 13.79 -21.20 4.18
CA SER A 206 12.42 -21.13 4.68
C SER A 206 11.57 -20.30 3.76
N LEU A 207 10.36 -20.78 3.50
CA LEU A 207 9.36 -20.10 2.66
C LEU A 207 8.35 -19.35 3.54
N PRO A 208 8.34 -18.02 3.53
CA PRO A 208 7.29 -17.25 4.19
C PRO A 208 5.96 -17.43 3.46
N VAL A 209 4.94 -17.82 4.20
CA VAL A 209 3.57 -17.98 3.70
C VAL A 209 2.61 -17.16 4.54
N SER A 210 1.53 -16.71 3.95
CA SER A 210 0.45 -16.00 4.63
C SER A 210 -0.91 -16.52 4.23
N ALA A 211 -1.88 -16.39 5.15
CA ALA A 211 -3.29 -16.61 4.88
C ALA A 211 -4.09 -15.52 5.59
N GLY A 212 -4.99 -14.86 4.88
CA GLY A 212 -5.81 -13.76 5.40
C GLY A 212 -7.28 -13.93 5.05
N LEU A 213 -8.13 -13.61 6.02
CA LEU A 213 -9.56 -13.38 5.80
C LEU A 213 -9.81 -11.88 5.88
N THR A 214 -10.44 -11.32 4.85
CA THR A 214 -10.87 -9.91 4.81
C THR A 214 -12.36 -9.87 4.53
N VAL A 215 -13.09 -9.08 5.31
CA VAL A 215 -14.51 -8.81 5.11
C VAL A 215 -14.68 -7.30 4.89
N ASN A 216 -15.40 -6.94 3.84
CA ASN A 216 -15.84 -5.57 3.59
C ASN A 216 -17.35 -5.48 3.85
N PRO A 217 -17.79 -4.97 5.02
CA PRO A 217 -19.20 -4.87 5.34
C PRO A 217 -19.97 -3.91 4.42
N SER A 218 -19.30 -2.89 3.89
CA SER A 218 -19.93 -1.89 3.02
C SER A 218 -20.33 -2.46 1.66
N SER A 219 -19.51 -3.35 1.10
CA SER A 219 -19.80 -4.03 -0.17
C SER A 219 -20.37 -5.44 0.00
N GLU A 220 -20.56 -5.90 1.24
CA GLU A 220 -21.05 -7.24 1.60
C GLU A 220 -20.14 -8.38 1.04
N MET A 221 -18.83 -8.11 0.89
CA MET A 221 -17.87 -9.05 0.31
C MET A 221 -16.96 -9.64 1.37
N ALA A 222 -16.51 -10.87 1.14
CA ALA A 222 -15.48 -11.54 1.93
C ALA A 222 -14.46 -12.21 1.02
N TYR A 223 -13.18 -12.17 1.42
CA TYR A 223 -12.04 -12.66 0.64
C TYR A 223 -11.16 -13.55 1.51
N LEU A 224 -10.70 -14.67 0.94
CA LEU A 224 -9.69 -15.53 1.54
C LEU A 224 -8.42 -15.43 0.69
N ILE A 225 -7.41 -14.74 1.22
CA ILE A 225 -6.18 -14.43 0.52
C ILE A 225 -5.08 -15.39 0.99
N LEU A 226 -4.35 -15.99 0.05
CA LEU A 226 -3.13 -16.74 0.30
C LEU A 226 -1.95 -15.99 -0.28
N GLY A 227 -0.81 -15.99 0.41
CA GLY A 227 0.41 -15.33 -0.04
C GLY A 227 1.66 -16.19 0.18
N ILE A 228 2.65 -15.96 -0.70
CA ILE A 228 4.01 -16.51 -0.60
C ILE A 228 4.96 -15.34 -0.86
N SER A 229 5.97 -15.19 -0.01
CA SER A 229 6.98 -14.12 -0.12
C SER A 229 8.36 -14.67 -0.45
N PHE A 230 9.16 -13.89 -1.20
CA PHE A 230 10.52 -14.23 -1.63
C PHE A 230 11.49 -13.09 -1.32
#